data_f424b7db054b270b7fe5a83ea66cb63c
#
_entry.id   f424b7db054b270b7fe5a83ea66cb63c
#
_cell.length_a   1.000
_cell.length_b   1.000
_cell.length_c   1.000
_cell.angle_alpha   90.00
_cell.angle_beta   90.00
_cell.angle_gamma   90.00
#
_symmetry.space_group_name_H-M   'P 1'
#
loop_
_entity.id
_entity.type
_entity.pdbx_description
1 polymer ?
#
loop_
_entity_poly.entity_id
_entity_poly.type
_entity_poly.pdbx_seq_one_letter_code
_entity_poly.pdbx_strand_id
1 'polypeptide(L)'
;EETRRLIAGHLSEETSGELQMIASYTDDEIGSMMTTNYISIPQTATVKGAMRELIRQSAENDNISTLYVTDEQGLFCGAIDLKDLILAREHTSLEKIIVHSYPFVHDHDQIEECMDWIRDYEEDSLPVLNSADQLVGVLTVQDILDYREEESREVYNKLAGISEGTENDLEEPLLLSMKKRLPWLIILLFLGMFVSSVVGMFEQVVAQIAILVCFQSLILDMAGNVGTQSLAVTIRVLTDESLPISQKLHLISKEVRVGLTNGALLGVIAFVAVT
;
A
#
# COMPACT_ATOMS: atom_id res chain seq x y z
N GLU A 1 0.30 7.71 -21.56
CA GLU A 1 -0.08 6.87 -22.73
C GLU A 1 0.95 6.96 -23.88
N GLU A 2 1.43 8.15 -24.23
CA GLU A 2 2.40 8.34 -25.33
C GLU A 2 3.77 7.73 -25.00
N THR A 3 4.23 7.89 -23.78
CA THR A 3 5.48 7.28 -23.26
C THR A 3 5.38 5.76 -23.18
N ARG A 4 4.24 5.21 -22.76
CA ARG A 4 3.97 3.75 -22.73
C ARG A 4 4.00 3.16 -24.13
N ARG A 5 3.44 3.84 -25.14
CA ARG A 5 3.49 3.39 -26.56
C ARG A 5 4.89 3.43 -27.14
N LEU A 6 5.71 4.43 -26.79
CA LEU A 6 7.10 4.53 -27.24
C LEU A 6 7.97 3.41 -26.65
N ILE A 7 7.78 3.07 -25.37
CA ILE A 7 8.50 1.98 -24.70
C ILE A 7 8.07 0.63 -25.30
N ALA A 8 6.76 0.39 -25.47
CA ALA A 8 6.24 -0.84 -26.08
C ALA A 8 6.76 -1.11 -27.51
N GLY A 9 7.09 -0.06 -28.27
CA GLY A 9 7.64 -0.19 -29.62
C GLY A 9 9.11 -0.65 -29.69
N HIS A 10 9.82 -0.71 -28.56
CA HIS A 10 11.22 -1.15 -28.48
C HIS A 10 11.39 -2.47 -27.72
N LEU A 11 10.31 -3.06 -27.21
CA LEU A 11 10.32 -4.32 -26.46
C LEU A 11 10.13 -5.52 -27.41
N SER A 12 10.57 -6.70 -26.96
CA SER A 12 10.29 -7.96 -27.65
C SER A 12 8.76 -8.22 -27.68
N GLU A 13 8.28 -9.02 -28.64
CA GLU A 13 6.85 -9.39 -28.70
C GLU A 13 6.39 -10.09 -27.41
N GLU A 14 7.27 -10.87 -26.77
CA GLU A 14 7.04 -11.58 -25.50
C GLU A 14 6.85 -10.59 -24.34
N THR A 15 7.80 -9.68 -24.14
CA THR A 15 7.73 -8.63 -23.10
C THR A 15 6.54 -7.67 -23.30
N SER A 16 6.17 -7.42 -24.57
CA SER A 16 5.00 -6.61 -24.89
C SER A 16 3.68 -7.32 -24.49
N GLY A 17 3.62 -8.65 -24.67
CA GLY A 17 2.49 -9.48 -24.24
C GLY A 17 2.34 -9.50 -22.72
N GLU A 18 3.44 -9.67 -21.98
CA GLU A 18 3.47 -9.66 -20.52
C GLU A 18 3.01 -8.32 -19.95
N LEU A 19 3.52 -7.21 -20.50
CA LEU A 19 3.09 -5.87 -20.11
C LEU A 19 1.61 -5.61 -20.40
N GLN A 20 1.06 -6.13 -21.50
CA GLN A 20 -0.36 -6.03 -21.79
C GLN A 20 -1.20 -6.86 -20.82
N MET A 21 -0.73 -8.03 -20.42
CA MET A 21 -1.38 -8.87 -19.42
C MET A 21 -1.44 -8.15 -18.08
N ILE A 22 -0.31 -7.66 -17.56
CA ILE A 22 -0.25 -6.92 -16.31
C ILE A 22 -1.11 -5.64 -16.37
N ALA A 23 -1.09 -4.91 -17.48
CA ALA A 23 -1.90 -3.71 -17.68
C ALA A 23 -3.41 -3.98 -17.84
N SER A 24 -3.84 -5.24 -17.93
CA SER A 24 -5.26 -5.61 -18.01
C SER A 24 -5.92 -5.72 -16.64
N TYR A 25 -5.12 -5.89 -15.57
CA TYR A 25 -5.61 -5.91 -14.20
C TYR A 25 -5.88 -4.50 -13.68
N THR A 26 -6.80 -4.39 -12.73
CA THR A 26 -7.03 -3.14 -12.00
C THR A 26 -5.95 -2.94 -10.94
N ASP A 27 -5.72 -1.69 -10.51
CA ASP A 27 -4.67 -1.35 -9.54
C ASP A 27 -4.88 -2.04 -8.17
N ASP A 28 -6.09 -2.54 -7.88
CA ASP A 28 -6.45 -3.23 -6.63
C ASP A 28 -6.30 -4.75 -6.70
N GLU A 29 -5.95 -5.32 -7.87
CA GLU A 29 -5.82 -6.76 -8.08
C GLU A 29 -4.36 -7.22 -7.96
N ILE A 30 -4.14 -8.42 -7.40
CA ILE A 30 -2.80 -9.05 -7.27
C ILE A 30 -2.06 -9.10 -8.61
N GLY A 31 -2.77 -9.36 -9.72
CA GLY A 31 -2.19 -9.40 -11.05
C GLY A 31 -1.51 -8.10 -11.49
N SER A 32 -1.88 -6.95 -10.90
CA SER A 32 -1.24 -5.65 -11.20
C SER A 32 0.15 -5.52 -10.58
N MET A 33 0.43 -6.25 -9.49
CA MET A 33 1.69 -6.22 -8.74
C MET A 33 2.65 -7.35 -9.12
N MET A 34 2.14 -8.42 -9.75
CA MET A 34 2.95 -9.59 -10.03
C MET A 34 4.07 -9.30 -11.04
N THR A 35 5.13 -10.09 -10.92
CA THR A 35 6.20 -10.14 -11.92
C THR A 35 6.17 -11.47 -12.68
N THR A 36 6.56 -11.45 -13.97
CA THR A 36 6.77 -12.65 -14.77
C THR A 36 8.20 -13.21 -14.66
N ASN A 37 9.02 -12.59 -13.80
CA ASN A 37 10.39 -12.98 -13.53
C ASN A 37 10.44 -14.17 -12.55
N TYR A 38 10.20 -15.37 -13.04
CA TYR A 38 10.24 -16.62 -12.25
C TYR A 38 10.73 -17.79 -13.08
N ILE A 39 11.10 -18.87 -12.40
CA ILE A 39 11.56 -20.13 -13.03
C ILE A 39 10.49 -21.20 -12.91
N SER A 40 10.07 -21.74 -14.06
CA SER A 40 9.12 -22.83 -14.15
C SER A 40 9.81 -24.13 -14.60
N ILE A 41 9.51 -25.23 -13.86
CA ILE A 41 10.06 -26.57 -14.10
C ILE A 41 8.92 -27.53 -14.40
N PRO A 42 8.97 -28.30 -15.49
CA PRO A 42 7.97 -29.36 -15.74
C PRO A 42 8.01 -30.44 -14.66
N GLN A 43 6.85 -30.87 -14.16
CA GLN A 43 6.74 -31.93 -13.13
C GLN A 43 7.41 -33.25 -13.56
N THR A 44 7.43 -33.53 -14.87
CA THR A 44 8.03 -34.75 -15.44
C THR A 44 9.57 -34.68 -15.51
N ALA A 45 10.18 -33.52 -15.14
CA ALA A 45 11.63 -33.37 -15.20
C ALA A 45 12.35 -34.25 -14.16
N THR A 46 13.58 -34.63 -14.46
CA THR A 46 14.52 -35.18 -13.48
C THR A 46 15.26 -34.03 -12.77
N VAL A 47 15.90 -34.28 -11.61
CA VAL A 47 16.76 -33.31 -10.91
C VAL A 47 17.78 -32.67 -11.85
N LYS A 48 18.41 -33.46 -12.73
CA LYS A 48 19.35 -32.96 -13.75
C LYS A 48 18.65 -32.10 -14.82
N GLY A 49 17.42 -32.45 -15.20
CA GLY A 49 16.59 -31.70 -16.12
C GLY A 49 16.19 -30.35 -15.51
N ALA A 50 15.72 -30.36 -14.26
CA ALA A 50 15.37 -29.18 -13.50
C ALA A 50 16.54 -28.20 -13.36
N MET A 51 17.74 -28.71 -13.03
CA MET A 51 18.96 -27.90 -12.95
C MET A 51 19.34 -27.29 -14.31
N ARG A 52 19.10 -27.99 -15.41
CA ARG A 52 19.35 -27.46 -16.77
C ARG A 52 18.35 -26.34 -17.10
N GLU A 53 17.08 -26.53 -16.76
CA GLU A 53 16.05 -25.52 -16.97
C GLU A 53 16.32 -24.29 -16.12
N LEU A 54 16.71 -24.46 -14.85
CA LEU A 54 17.15 -23.36 -13.99
C LEU A 54 18.28 -22.54 -14.66
N ILE A 55 19.36 -23.20 -15.08
CA ILE A 55 20.50 -22.50 -15.71
C ILE A 55 20.07 -21.79 -17.00
N ARG A 56 19.16 -22.39 -17.80
CA ARG A 56 18.67 -21.78 -19.01
C ARG A 56 17.86 -20.50 -18.74
N GLN A 57 16.93 -20.58 -17.79
CA GLN A 57 16.01 -19.49 -17.46
C GLN A 57 16.66 -18.40 -16.60
N SER A 58 17.68 -18.73 -15.80
CA SER A 58 18.41 -17.75 -14.96
C SER A 58 19.23 -16.71 -15.75
N ALA A 59 19.33 -16.87 -17.08
CA ALA A 59 19.94 -15.84 -17.92
C ALA A 59 19.02 -14.62 -18.10
N GLU A 60 17.72 -14.79 -17.94
CA GLU A 60 16.68 -13.77 -18.15
C GLU A 60 15.87 -13.49 -16.88
N ASN A 61 15.98 -14.37 -15.85
CA ASN A 61 15.23 -14.28 -14.62
C ASN A 61 16.17 -14.25 -13.41
N ASP A 62 16.02 -13.23 -12.56
CA ASP A 62 16.82 -13.04 -11.35
C ASP A 62 16.20 -13.72 -10.11
N ASN A 63 14.87 -13.98 -10.12
CA ASN A 63 14.18 -14.65 -9.03
C ASN A 63 14.35 -16.18 -9.16
N ILE A 64 15.43 -16.68 -8.57
CA ILE A 64 15.85 -18.09 -8.68
C ILE A 64 15.74 -18.87 -7.37
N SER A 65 15.39 -18.21 -6.24
CA SER A 65 15.34 -18.85 -4.92
C SER A 65 14.29 -19.95 -4.86
N THR A 66 13.15 -19.73 -5.50
CA THR A 66 12.02 -20.67 -5.59
C THR A 66 11.77 -21.04 -7.04
N LEU A 67 11.65 -22.33 -7.32
CA LEU A 67 11.33 -22.85 -8.65
C LEU A 67 9.91 -23.42 -8.60
N TYR A 68 9.08 -22.98 -9.53
CA TYR A 68 7.69 -23.40 -9.59
C TYR A 68 7.51 -24.60 -10.51
N VAL A 69 6.76 -25.58 -10.06
CA VAL A 69 6.55 -26.81 -10.82
C VAL A 69 5.17 -26.77 -11.46
N THR A 70 5.15 -27.00 -12.77
CA THR A 70 3.92 -27.03 -13.57
C THR A 70 3.78 -28.36 -14.31
N ASP A 71 2.54 -28.72 -14.64
CA ASP A 71 2.26 -29.84 -15.56
C ASP A 71 2.40 -29.43 -17.04
N GLU A 72 2.03 -30.34 -17.95
CA GLU A 72 2.06 -30.10 -19.41
C GLU A 72 1.01 -29.06 -19.86
N GLN A 73 0.04 -28.72 -19.03
CA GLN A 73 -1.03 -27.76 -19.28
C GLN A 73 -0.75 -26.40 -18.63
N GLY A 74 0.39 -26.27 -17.89
CA GLY A 74 0.77 -25.07 -17.17
C GLY A 74 0.10 -24.94 -15.79
N LEU A 75 -0.60 -25.98 -15.32
CA LEU A 75 -1.21 -26.01 -13.98
C LEU A 75 -0.12 -26.07 -12.91
N PHE A 76 -0.31 -25.27 -11.87
CA PHE A 76 0.61 -25.24 -10.74
C PHE A 76 0.53 -26.54 -9.93
N CYS A 77 1.68 -27.20 -9.74
CA CYS A 77 1.77 -28.47 -9.00
C CYS A 77 2.48 -28.35 -7.64
N GLY A 78 3.22 -27.26 -7.42
CA GLY A 78 3.99 -27.03 -6.22
C GLY A 78 5.26 -26.23 -6.50
N ALA A 79 6.11 -26.09 -5.50
CA ALA A 79 7.37 -25.36 -5.60
C ALA A 79 8.54 -26.18 -5.07
N ILE A 80 9.75 -25.80 -5.47
CA ILE A 80 11.02 -26.40 -5.02
C ILE A 80 11.92 -25.25 -4.57
N ASP A 81 12.45 -25.34 -3.37
CA ASP A 81 13.53 -24.45 -2.92
C ASP A 81 14.82 -24.77 -3.70
N LEU A 82 15.49 -23.75 -4.19
CA LEU A 82 16.78 -23.89 -4.90
C LEU A 82 17.79 -24.70 -4.07
N LYS A 83 17.82 -24.50 -2.77
CA LYS A 83 18.70 -25.24 -1.86
C LYS A 83 18.43 -26.74 -1.90
N ASP A 84 17.15 -27.14 -1.92
CA ASP A 84 16.75 -28.55 -1.97
C ASP A 84 17.11 -29.18 -3.32
N LEU A 85 16.94 -28.41 -4.41
CA LEU A 85 17.38 -28.86 -5.73
C LEU A 85 18.91 -29.04 -5.79
N ILE A 86 19.70 -28.14 -5.21
CA ILE A 86 21.18 -28.24 -5.15
C ILE A 86 21.62 -29.44 -4.31
N LEU A 87 20.94 -29.74 -3.22
CA LEU A 87 21.26 -30.87 -2.33
C LEU A 87 20.77 -32.20 -2.85
N ALA A 88 19.83 -32.22 -3.79
CA ALA A 88 19.29 -33.44 -4.37
C ALA A 88 20.33 -34.18 -5.20
N ARG A 89 20.33 -35.52 -5.04
CA ARG A 89 21.19 -36.38 -5.86
C ARG A 89 20.61 -36.59 -7.23
N GLU A 90 21.44 -36.77 -8.25
CA GLU A 90 21.03 -36.93 -9.67
C GLU A 90 19.93 -38.01 -9.86
N HIS A 91 19.91 -39.04 -9.02
CA HIS A 91 18.92 -40.13 -9.08
C HIS A 91 17.71 -39.97 -8.16
N THR A 92 17.60 -38.82 -7.45
CA THR A 92 16.44 -38.50 -6.64
C THR A 92 15.28 -38.14 -7.58
N SER A 93 14.09 -38.67 -7.29
CA SER A 93 12.88 -38.20 -7.99
C SER A 93 12.57 -36.76 -7.59
N LEU A 94 12.26 -35.93 -8.55
CA LEU A 94 11.86 -34.52 -8.32
C LEU A 94 10.67 -34.45 -7.36
N GLU A 95 9.73 -35.38 -7.47
CA GLU A 95 8.55 -35.50 -6.62
C GLU A 95 8.84 -35.53 -5.11
N LYS A 96 10.03 -35.95 -4.71
CA LYS A 96 10.42 -36.00 -3.29
C LYS A 96 10.85 -34.67 -2.70
N ILE A 97 11.14 -33.69 -3.55
CA ILE A 97 11.58 -32.34 -3.17
C ILE A 97 10.55 -31.27 -3.54
N ILE A 98 9.46 -31.68 -4.22
CA ILE A 98 8.33 -30.74 -4.50
C ILE A 98 7.51 -30.55 -3.22
N VAL A 99 7.26 -29.33 -2.86
CA VAL A 99 6.33 -28.91 -1.81
C VAL A 99 4.97 -28.64 -2.46
N HIS A 100 4.07 -29.64 -2.39
CA HIS A 100 2.74 -29.55 -3.02
C HIS A 100 1.76 -28.62 -2.27
N SER A 101 1.99 -28.40 -0.97
CA SER A 101 1.18 -27.50 -0.13
C SER A 101 1.74 -26.09 -0.10
N TYR A 102 2.41 -25.67 -1.18
CA TYR A 102 2.95 -24.31 -1.28
C TYR A 102 1.81 -23.30 -1.40
N PRO A 103 1.85 -22.18 -0.65
CA PRO A 103 0.81 -21.16 -0.70
C PRO A 103 0.79 -20.47 -2.07
N PHE A 104 -0.38 -20.00 -2.50
CA PHE A 104 -0.58 -19.27 -3.76
C PHE A 104 -1.69 -18.24 -3.63
N VAL A 105 -1.76 -17.32 -4.56
CA VAL A 105 -2.81 -16.32 -4.73
C VAL A 105 -3.36 -16.37 -6.14
N HIS A 106 -4.58 -15.82 -6.35
CA HIS A 106 -5.11 -15.66 -7.68
C HIS A 106 -4.89 -14.24 -8.21
N ASP A 107 -4.78 -14.12 -9.51
CA ASP A 107 -4.51 -12.87 -10.22
C ASP A 107 -5.58 -11.79 -10.01
N HIS A 108 -6.85 -12.17 -9.81
CA HIS A 108 -7.98 -11.28 -9.53
C HIS A 108 -8.31 -11.12 -8.03
N ASP A 109 -7.51 -11.70 -7.14
CA ASP A 109 -7.69 -11.49 -5.71
C ASP A 109 -7.39 -10.02 -5.35
N GLN A 110 -8.13 -9.48 -4.38
CA GLN A 110 -7.89 -8.12 -3.91
C GLN A 110 -6.62 -8.04 -3.07
N ILE A 111 -5.77 -7.08 -3.36
CA ILE A 111 -4.47 -6.90 -2.69
C ILE A 111 -4.67 -6.76 -1.17
N GLU A 112 -5.60 -5.89 -0.73
CA GLU A 112 -5.87 -5.64 0.68
C GLU A 112 -6.23 -6.91 1.45
N GLU A 113 -7.06 -7.80 0.86
CA GLU A 113 -7.49 -9.05 1.49
C GLU A 113 -6.35 -10.07 1.61
N CYS A 114 -5.44 -10.08 0.63
CA CYS A 114 -4.32 -11.00 0.59
C CYS A 114 -3.16 -10.57 1.50
N MET A 115 -2.90 -9.26 1.62
CA MET A 115 -1.73 -8.74 2.34
C MET A 115 -1.66 -9.16 3.80
N ASP A 116 -2.81 -9.32 4.47
CA ASP A 116 -2.84 -9.70 5.88
C ASP A 116 -2.34 -11.13 6.13
N TRP A 117 -2.73 -12.06 5.27
CA TRP A 117 -2.29 -13.45 5.43
C TRP A 117 -0.94 -13.73 4.74
N ILE A 118 -0.59 -13.03 3.64
CA ILE A 118 0.74 -13.15 3.00
C ILE A 118 1.85 -12.80 4.00
N ARG A 119 1.64 -11.82 4.86
CA ARG A 119 2.60 -11.44 5.92
C ARG A 119 3.00 -12.58 6.84
N ASP A 120 2.11 -13.55 7.06
CA ASP A 120 2.35 -14.66 7.97
C ASP A 120 3.14 -15.82 7.32
N TYR A 121 3.44 -15.71 6.01
CA TYR A 121 4.27 -16.68 5.30
C TYR A 121 5.74 -16.24 5.26
N GLU A 122 6.65 -17.18 5.48
CA GLU A 122 8.10 -16.98 5.48
C GLU A 122 8.75 -17.26 4.10
N GLU A 123 7.95 -17.33 3.04
CA GLU A 123 8.41 -17.68 1.70
C GLU A 123 8.96 -16.47 0.95
N ASP A 124 9.99 -16.65 0.13
CA ASP A 124 10.64 -15.58 -0.65
C ASP A 124 9.74 -15.03 -1.76
N SER A 125 8.82 -15.84 -2.27
CA SER A 125 7.86 -15.43 -3.30
C SER A 125 6.65 -16.38 -3.34
N LEU A 126 5.51 -15.88 -3.81
CA LEU A 126 4.26 -16.61 -3.93
C LEU A 126 3.83 -16.70 -5.39
N PRO A 127 3.42 -17.89 -5.89
CA PRO A 127 2.91 -18.03 -7.23
C PRO A 127 1.53 -17.39 -7.35
N VAL A 128 1.33 -16.69 -8.47
CA VAL A 128 0.05 -16.10 -8.87
C VAL A 128 -0.57 -16.98 -9.92
N LEU A 129 -1.79 -17.44 -9.69
CA LEU A 129 -2.53 -18.34 -10.56
C LEU A 129 -3.71 -17.64 -11.21
N ASN A 130 -4.03 -18.01 -12.43
CA ASN A 130 -5.27 -17.56 -13.06
C ASN A 130 -6.47 -18.39 -12.62
N SER A 131 -7.67 -18.07 -13.12
CA SER A 131 -8.92 -18.79 -12.82
C SER A 131 -8.91 -20.28 -13.25
N ALA A 132 -7.92 -20.72 -14.04
CA ALA A 132 -7.73 -22.09 -14.47
C ALA A 132 -6.61 -22.82 -13.69
N ASP A 133 -6.15 -22.25 -12.56
CA ASP A 133 -5.04 -22.73 -11.72
C ASP A 133 -3.69 -22.81 -12.47
N GLN A 134 -3.53 -22.04 -13.55
CA GLN A 134 -2.28 -21.95 -14.28
C GLN A 134 -1.41 -20.84 -13.69
N LEU A 135 -0.10 -21.09 -13.62
CA LEU A 135 0.89 -20.11 -13.16
C LEU A 135 1.04 -18.99 -14.18
N VAL A 136 0.71 -17.77 -13.78
CA VAL A 136 0.78 -16.56 -14.65
C VAL A 136 1.83 -15.56 -14.19
N GLY A 137 2.26 -15.62 -12.94
CA GLY A 137 3.26 -14.73 -12.38
C GLY A 137 3.66 -15.14 -10.98
N VAL A 138 4.44 -14.30 -10.33
CA VAL A 138 4.82 -14.44 -8.92
C VAL A 138 4.78 -13.09 -8.23
N LEU A 139 4.48 -13.12 -6.95
CA LEU A 139 4.55 -11.98 -6.05
C LEU A 139 5.77 -12.16 -5.14
N THR A 140 6.73 -11.26 -5.20
CA THR A 140 7.95 -11.33 -4.38
C THR A 140 7.80 -10.56 -3.08
N VAL A 141 8.64 -10.86 -2.09
CA VAL A 141 8.73 -10.04 -0.86
C VAL A 141 9.00 -8.57 -1.18
N GLN A 142 9.78 -8.29 -2.25
CA GLN A 142 10.05 -6.92 -2.67
C GLN A 142 8.79 -6.20 -3.14
N ASP A 143 7.94 -6.85 -3.96
CA ASP A 143 6.67 -6.28 -4.41
C ASP A 143 5.75 -5.94 -3.23
N ILE A 144 5.72 -6.81 -2.22
CA ILE A 144 4.95 -6.60 -0.99
C ILE A 144 5.48 -5.40 -0.20
N LEU A 145 6.80 -5.27 -0.09
CA LEU A 145 7.42 -4.14 0.61
C LEU A 145 7.18 -2.82 -0.13
N ASP A 146 7.29 -2.82 -1.45
CA ASP A 146 7.06 -1.63 -2.29
C ASP A 146 5.59 -1.16 -2.17
N TYR A 147 4.64 -2.09 -2.17
CA TYR A 147 3.22 -1.79 -1.93
C TYR A 147 3.00 -1.16 -0.54
N ARG A 148 3.59 -1.72 0.51
CA ARG A 148 3.49 -1.19 1.88
C ARG A 148 4.12 0.20 2.02
N GLU A 149 5.20 0.46 1.30
CA GLU A 149 5.84 1.77 1.27
C GLU A 149 4.93 2.80 0.59
N GLU A 150 4.30 2.43 -0.54
CA GLU A 150 3.33 3.27 -1.25
C GLU A 150 2.11 3.58 -0.37
N GLU A 151 1.51 2.57 0.27
CA GLU A 151 0.40 2.72 1.20
C GLU A 151 0.76 3.69 2.36
N SER A 152 1.93 3.52 2.95
CA SER A 152 2.44 4.41 4.00
C SER A 152 2.59 5.84 3.49
N ARG A 153 3.11 6.03 2.28
CA ARG A 153 3.28 7.33 1.64
C ARG A 153 1.93 8.00 1.36
N GLU A 154 0.93 7.25 0.92
CA GLU A 154 -0.44 7.76 0.77
C GLU A 154 -1.04 8.25 2.09
N VAL A 155 -0.82 7.52 3.19
CA VAL A 155 -1.27 7.93 4.54
C VAL A 155 -0.66 9.29 4.91
N TYR A 156 0.66 9.46 4.70
CA TYR A 156 1.33 10.73 4.95
C TYR A 156 0.79 11.87 4.07
N ASN A 157 0.55 11.61 2.79
CA ASN A 157 0.00 12.60 1.88
C ASN A 157 -1.42 13.02 2.29
N LYS A 158 -2.27 12.07 2.66
CA LYS A 158 -3.62 12.34 3.18
C LYS A 158 -3.59 13.18 4.46
N LEU A 159 -2.65 12.89 5.38
CA LEU A 159 -2.43 13.70 6.60
C LEU A 159 -1.99 15.12 6.29
N ALA A 160 -1.12 15.30 5.32
CA ALA A 160 -0.61 16.60 4.92
C ALA A 160 -1.58 17.39 4.00
N GLY A 161 -2.67 16.77 3.51
CA GLY A 161 -3.57 17.36 2.54
C GLY A 161 -2.91 17.59 1.18
N ILE A 162 -1.97 16.72 0.79
CA ILE A 162 -1.28 16.74 -0.50
C ILE A 162 -1.96 15.72 -1.41
N SER A 163 -2.38 16.17 -2.60
CA SER A 163 -2.92 15.30 -3.64
C SER A 163 -1.76 14.70 -4.42
N GLU A 164 -1.63 13.39 -4.45
CA GLU A 164 -0.61 12.63 -5.20
C GLU A 164 0.84 13.04 -4.89
N GLY A 165 1.54 12.27 -4.06
CA GLY A 165 3.00 12.33 -3.90
C GLY A 165 3.72 11.81 -5.16
N THR A 166 4.88 12.39 -5.50
CA THR A 166 5.80 11.83 -6.50
C THR A 166 6.90 11.07 -5.80
N GLU A 167 7.45 10.05 -6.43
CA GLU A 167 8.61 9.30 -5.91
C GLU A 167 9.85 10.19 -5.67
N ASN A 168 10.00 11.29 -6.42
CA ASN A 168 11.11 12.23 -6.33
C ASN A 168 10.63 13.65 -6.03
N ASP A 169 10.23 13.91 -4.79
CA ASP A 169 9.83 15.26 -4.34
C ASP A 169 10.95 16.32 -4.48
N LEU A 170 12.22 15.90 -4.47
CA LEU A 170 13.37 16.81 -4.59
C LEU A 170 13.53 17.38 -6.00
N GLU A 171 13.10 16.66 -7.03
CA GLU A 171 13.23 17.06 -8.44
C GLU A 171 11.91 17.63 -9.01
N GLU A 172 10.85 17.66 -8.20
CA GLU A 172 9.55 18.09 -8.64
C GLU A 172 9.53 19.58 -8.99
N PRO A 173 9.02 19.98 -10.18
CA PRO A 173 8.88 21.40 -10.54
C PRO A 173 7.96 22.15 -9.57
N LEU A 174 8.35 23.38 -9.18
CA LEU A 174 7.64 24.23 -8.22
C LEU A 174 6.14 24.35 -8.52
N LEU A 175 5.77 24.55 -9.80
CA LEU A 175 4.36 24.71 -10.21
C LEU A 175 3.55 23.43 -9.98
N LEU A 176 4.14 22.26 -10.16
CA LEU A 176 3.48 20.99 -9.94
C LEU A 176 3.25 20.76 -8.44
N SER A 177 4.26 21.01 -7.61
CA SER A 177 4.15 20.93 -6.15
C SER A 177 3.10 21.91 -5.59
N MET A 178 3.02 23.13 -6.14
CA MET A 178 1.95 24.08 -5.78
C MET A 178 0.56 23.55 -6.17
N LYS A 179 0.41 23.00 -7.38
CA LYS A 179 -0.88 22.48 -7.86
C LYS A 179 -1.42 21.35 -6.96
N LYS A 180 -0.55 20.51 -6.41
CA LYS A 180 -0.93 19.41 -5.51
C LYS A 180 -1.40 19.89 -4.13
N ARG A 181 -0.86 20.99 -3.62
CA ARG A 181 -1.14 21.52 -2.27
C ARG A 181 -2.22 22.60 -2.27
N LEU A 182 -2.35 23.36 -3.34
CA LEU A 182 -3.24 24.52 -3.43
C LEU A 182 -4.72 24.20 -3.21
N PRO A 183 -5.31 23.11 -3.73
CA PRO A 183 -6.72 22.81 -3.51
C PRO A 183 -7.07 22.70 -2.02
N TRP A 184 -6.25 21.99 -1.24
CA TRP A 184 -6.45 21.84 0.19
C TRP A 184 -6.29 23.17 0.93
N LEU A 185 -5.28 23.96 0.58
CA LEU A 185 -5.06 25.29 1.18
C LEU A 185 -6.20 26.25 0.91
N ILE A 186 -6.82 26.18 -0.27
CA ILE A 186 -8.02 27.00 -0.60
C ILE A 186 -9.20 26.60 0.29
N ILE A 187 -9.44 25.30 0.49
CA ILE A 187 -10.50 24.82 1.38
C ILE A 187 -10.26 25.34 2.81
N LEU A 188 -9.02 25.23 3.30
CA LEU A 188 -8.65 25.74 4.63
C LEU A 188 -8.81 27.27 4.73
N LEU A 189 -8.49 28.02 3.66
CA LEU A 189 -8.69 29.45 3.61
C LEU A 189 -10.17 29.83 3.78
N PHE A 190 -11.07 29.20 3.04
CA PHE A 190 -12.51 29.44 3.16
C PHE A 190 -13.04 29.07 4.55
N LEU A 191 -12.59 27.92 5.09
CA LEU A 191 -12.96 27.52 6.43
C LEU A 191 -12.47 28.51 7.49
N GLY A 192 -11.22 28.99 7.36
CA GLY A 192 -10.65 30.02 8.21
C GLY A 192 -11.40 31.35 8.14
N MET A 193 -11.81 31.77 6.94
CA MET A 193 -12.65 32.96 6.77
C MET A 193 -14.00 32.81 7.46
N PHE A 194 -14.63 31.63 7.37
CA PHE A 194 -15.88 31.35 8.07
C PHE A 194 -15.70 31.46 9.59
N VAL A 195 -14.68 30.81 10.14
CA VAL A 195 -14.35 30.88 11.58
C VAL A 195 -14.08 32.31 12.00
N SER A 196 -13.28 33.06 11.24
CA SER A 196 -12.99 34.48 11.50
C SER A 196 -14.25 35.35 11.53
N SER A 197 -15.20 35.09 10.63
CA SER A 197 -16.48 35.79 10.61
C SER A 197 -17.30 35.53 11.86
N VAL A 198 -17.34 34.26 12.33
CA VAL A 198 -18.05 33.93 13.58
C VAL A 198 -17.39 34.59 14.79
N VAL A 199 -16.06 34.58 14.89
CA VAL A 199 -15.32 35.28 15.97
C VAL A 199 -15.58 36.76 15.94
N GLY A 200 -15.59 37.39 14.75
CA GLY A 200 -15.87 38.80 14.57
C GLY A 200 -17.26 39.24 15.08
N MET A 201 -18.27 38.38 15.08
CA MET A 201 -19.59 38.66 15.65
C MET A 201 -19.55 38.92 17.17
N PHE A 202 -18.53 38.37 17.85
CA PHE A 202 -18.35 38.52 19.30
C PHE A 202 -17.25 39.51 19.69
N GLU A 203 -16.66 40.23 18.73
CA GLU A 203 -15.53 41.14 18.93
C GLU A 203 -15.77 42.17 20.05
N GLN A 204 -16.96 42.77 20.12
CA GLN A 204 -17.31 43.75 21.14
C GLN A 204 -17.32 43.15 22.57
N VAL A 205 -17.69 41.89 22.71
CA VAL A 205 -17.70 41.19 24.00
C VAL A 205 -16.29 40.80 24.39
N VAL A 206 -15.51 40.27 23.46
CA VAL A 206 -14.11 39.87 23.67
C VAL A 206 -13.22 41.05 24.01
N ALA A 207 -13.42 42.19 23.35
CA ALA A 207 -12.66 43.46 23.60
C ALA A 207 -12.86 44.03 25.00
N GLN A 208 -13.99 43.77 25.66
CA GLN A 208 -14.25 44.25 27.02
C GLN A 208 -13.50 43.43 28.10
N ILE A 209 -13.06 42.24 27.76
CA ILE A 209 -12.40 41.31 28.71
C ILE A 209 -11.03 40.93 28.13
N ALA A 210 -10.01 41.75 28.43
CA ALA A 210 -8.66 41.60 27.87
C ALA A 210 -8.05 40.19 28.05
N ILE A 211 -8.41 39.50 29.14
CA ILE A 211 -7.93 38.16 29.39
C ILE A 211 -8.45 37.14 28.37
N LEU A 212 -9.65 37.33 27.79
CA LEU A 212 -10.17 36.44 26.75
C LEU A 212 -9.34 36.47 25.47
N VAL A 213 -8.74 37.63 25.16
CA VAL A 213 -7.86 37.77 23.98
C VAL A 213 -6.62 36.87 24.12
N CYS A 214 -6.04 36.83 25.34
CA CYS A 214 -4.88 35.96 25.61
C CYS A 214 -5.21 34.47 25.47
N PHE A 215 -6.39 34.05 25.89
CA PHE A 215 -6.84 32.65 25.80
C PHE A 215 -7.32 32.25 24.42
N GLN A 216 -7.75 33.20 23.58
CA GLN A 216 -8.23 32.90 22.23
C GLN A 216 -7.19 32.14 21.40
N SER A 217 -5.94 32.61 21.42
CA SER A 217 -4.84 31.97 20.73
C SER A 217 -4.57 30.55 21.26
N LEU A 218 -4.55 30.39 22.58
CA LEU A 218 -4.36 29.09 23.25
C LEU A 218 -5.46 28.08 22.90
N ILE A 219 -6.73 28.53 22.91
CA ILE A 219 -7.87 27.66 22.56
C ILE A 219 -7.80 27.24 21.09
N LEU A 220 -7.44 28.14 20.17
CA LEU A 220 -7.30 27.83 18.75
C LEU A 220 -6.19 26.83 18.52
N ASP A 221 -5.03 26.99 19.15
CA ASP A 221 -3.89 26.08 19.07
C ASP A 221 -4.25 24.69 19.60
N MET A 222 -4.86 24.63 20.78
CA MET A 222 -5.28 23.36 21.37
C MET A 222 -6.35 22.65 20.52
N ALA A 223 -7.30 23.36 19.96
CA ALA A 223 -8.31 22.82 19.05
C ALA A 223 -7.68 22.24 17.78
N GLY A 224 -6.68 22.94 17.21
CA GLY A 224 -5.89 22.45 16.09
C GLY A 224 -5.16 21.15 16.40
N ASN A 225 -4.47 21.10 17.56
CA ASN A 225 -3.74 19.91 17.99
C ASN A 225 -4.66 18.70 18.22
N VAL A 226 -5.82 18.89 18.87
CA VAL A 226 -6.82 17.84 19.05
C VAL A 226 -7.36 17.36 17.71
N GLY A 227 -7.64 18.29 16.79
CA GLY A 227 -8.10 17.98 15.44
C GLY A 227 -7.09 17.13 14.68
N THR A 228 -5.80 17.50 14.72
CA THR A 228 -4.73 16.73 14.07
C THR A 228 -4.56 15.34 14.66
N GLN A 229 -4.67 15.19 15.97
CA GLN A 229 -4.62 13.87 16.63
C GLN A 229 -5.79 12.98 16.22
N SER A 230 -7.00 13.52 16.18
CA SER A 230 -8.19 12.79 15.73
C SER A 230 -8.11 12.43 14.25
N LEU A 231 -7.56 13.32 13.42
CA LEU A 231 -7.31 13.06 12.01
C LEU A 231 -6.34 11.88 11.82
N ALA A 232 -5.22 11.88 12.55
CA ALA A 232 -4.23 10.81 12.47
C ALA A 232 -4.82 9.44 12.85
N VAL A 233 -5.62 9.37 13.93
CA VAL A 233 -6.32 8.14 14.33
C VAL A 233 -7.33 7.71 13.27
N THR A 234 -8.08 8.66 12.71
CA THR A 234 -9.11 8.37 11.71
C THR A 234 -8.51 7.84 10.41
N ILE A 235 -7.45 8.47 9.91
CA ILE A 235 -6.77 8.00 8.69
C ILE A 235 -6.20 6.62 8.90
N ARG A 236 -5.46 6.38 9.99
CA ARG A 236 -4.90 5.07 10.32
C ARG A 236 -5.95 3.96 10.30
N VAL A 237 -7.10 4.18 10.95
CA VAL A 237 -8.17 3.17 11.01
C VAL A 237 -8.88 2.99 9.67
N LEU A 238 -9.01 4.04 8.86
CA LEU A 238 -9.66 3.96 7.55
C LEU A 238 -8.75 3.37 6.47
N THR A 239 -7.45 3.36 6.68
CA THR A 239 -6.48 2.75 5.74
C THR A 239 -6.30 1.26 6.03
N ASP A 240 -6.28 0.86 7.31
CA ASP A 240 -6.06 -0.55 7.71
C ASP A 240 -7.29 -1.46 7.50
N GLU A 241 -8.52 -0.93 7.31
CA GLU A 241 -9.73 -1.76 7.24
C GLU A 241 -10.83 -1.14 6.35
N SER A 242 -11.43 -1.94 5.48
CA SER A 242 -12.65 -1.61 4.73
C SER A 242 -13.88 -1.60 5.66
N LEU A 243 -14.01 -0.55 6.48
CA LEU A 243 -15.04 -0.46 7.51
C LEU A 243 -16.43 -0.13 6.94
N PRO A 244 -17.50 -0.80 7.40
CA PRO A 244 -18.88 -0.42 7.07
C PRO A 244 -19.21 0.97 7.64
N ILE A 245 -20.15 1.68 6.99
CA ILE A 245 -20.55 3.06 7.35
C ILE A 245 -20.91 3.22 8.83
N SER A 246 -21.51 2.19 9.45
CA SER A 246 -21.87 2.19 10.87
C SER A 246 -20.64 2.30 11.78
N GLN A 247 -19.55 1.63 11.43
CA GLN A 247 -18.30 1.68 12.20
C GLN A 247 -17.56 3.00 11.96
N LYS A 248 -17.60 3.55 10.74
CA LYS A 248 -17.08 4.89 10.43
C LYS A 248 -17.77 5.97 11.29
N LEU A 249 -19.11 5.91 11.41
CA LEU A 249 -19.86 6.83 12.28
C LEU A 249 -19.55 6.62 13.76
N HIS A 250 -19.33 5.38 14.19
CA HIS A 250 -18.92 5.08 15.56
C HIS A 250 -17.55 5.67 15.88
N LEU A 251 -16.58 5.55 14.96
CA LEU A 251 -15.25 6.15 15.07
C LEU A 251 -15.35 7.67 15.24
N ILE A 252 -16.10 8.36 14.37
CA ILE A 252 -16.32 9.81 14.47
C ILE A 252 -16.93 10.17 15.82
N SER A 253 -17.95 9.45 16.29
CA SER A 253 -18.57 9.69 17.60
C SER A 253 -17.59 9.48 18.77
N LYS A 254 -16.71 8.49 18.65
CA LYS A 254 -15.64 8.23 19.62
C LYS A 254 -14.67 9.41 19.69
N GLU A 255 -14.16 9.87 18.52
CA GLU A 255 -13.21 10.97 18.45
C GLU A 255 -13.80 12.29 18.97
N VAL A 256 -15.07 12.59 18.67
CA VAL A 256 -15.78 13.74 19.25
C VAL A 256 -15.82 13.66 20.78
N ARG A 257 -16.11 12.49 21.35
CA ARG A 257 -16.12 12.32 22.83
C ARG A 257 -14.72 12.50 23.42
N VAL A 258 -13.69 11.95 22.78
CA VAL A 258 -12.29 12.12 23.20
C VAL A 258 -11.91 13.60 23.17
N GLY A 259 -12.23 14.32 22.09
CA GLY A 259 -11.97 15.75 21.95
C GLY A 259 -12.67 16.59 23.04
N LEU A 260 -13.95 16.30 23.30
CA LEU A 260 -14.71 16.97 24.38
C LEU A 260 -14.11 16.71 25.77
N THR A 261 -13.72 15.47 26.06
CA THR A 261 -13.14 15.09 27.34
C THR A 261 -11.77 15.78 27.55
N ASN A 262 -10.93 15.76 26.52
CA ASN A 262 -9.62 16.43 26.54
C ASN A 262 -9.78 17.95 26.68
N GLY A 263 -10.72 18.55 25.95
CA GLY A 263 -11.01 19.97 26.04
C GLY A 263 -11.50 20.38 27.44
N ALA A 264 -12.37 19.60 28.06
CA ALA A 264 -12.83 19.84 29.43
C ALA A 264 -11.68 19.74 30.44
N LEU A 265 -10.83 18.73 30.35
CA LEU A 265 -9.67 18.55 31.23
C LEU A 265 -8.68 19.70 31.11
N LEU A 266 -8.32 20.07 29.86
CA LEU A 266 -7.42 21.19 29.59
C LEU A 266 -8.00 22.52 30.05
N GLY A 267 -9.33 22.71 29.89
CA GLY A 267 -10.02 23.89 30.40
C GLY A 267 -9.93 24.02 31.90
N VAL A 268 -10.07 22.93 32.67
CA VAL A 268 -9.87 22.92 34.12
C VAL A 268 -8.43 23.23 34.50
N ILE A 269 -7.46 22.65 33.81
CA ILE A 269 -6.04 22.93 34.06
C ILE A 269 -5.72 24.40 33.79
N ALA A 270 -6.20 24.96 32.66
CA ALA A 270 -6.02 26.36 32.33
C ALA A 270 -6.66 27.29 33.34
N PHE A 271 -7.86 26.96 33.83
CA PHE A 271 -8.53 27.71 34.87
C PHE A 271 -7.72 27.76 36.17
N VAL A 272 -7.21 26.59 36.63
CA VAL A 272 -6.38 26.50 37.84
C VAL A 272 -5.05 27.26 37.68
N ALA A 273 -4.47 27.27 36.47
CA ALA A 273 -3.21 27.97 36.25
C ALA A 273 -3.34 29.51 36.28
N VAL A 274 -4.55 30.05 36.11
CA VAL A 274 -4.81 31.50 36.06
C VAL A 274 -5.32 32.06 37.39
N THR A 275 -5.87 31.20 38.23
CA THR A 275 -6.31 31.55 39.58
C THR A 275 -5.20 31.44 40.58
#